data_0c0e8ffc5302babd39e21e95c248b494
#
_entry.id   0c0e8ffc5302babd39e21e95c248b494
#
_cell.length_a   1.000
_cell.length_b   1.000
_cell.length_c   1.000
_cell.angle_alpha   90.00
_cell.angle_beta   90.00
_cell.angle_gamma   90.00
#
_symmetry.space_group_name_H-M   'P 1'
#
loop_
_entity.id
_entity.type
_entity.pdbx_description
1 polymer ?
#
loop_
_entity_poly.entity_id
_entity_poly.type
_entity_poly.pdbx_seq_one_letter_code
_entity_poly.pdbx_strand_id
1 'polypeptide(L)'
;MPPMRLPKSFSVILALALLVSQQPVFAREPAAPASASERPVWTFLDCYEKVLRHYPALRKRYEQLERAKAGRNLAIADLFPKVRGVFEMQTSDDPVSVFGNLLRQESFTENNFALNALNTPRHRTNYRFGIEGDVLLFDSFDTISKIRSARRLVKSADLQADFTEMEAGLVTLESYLGILLAQGLYGIAAEVKESADRDLKQARDLNEKGLILGADFYAAKVIAAGIHREVNRLGALRSTSYKLMNILMGEDAETAWEAAGKLPGSGRDKNELEAWLAQAYRGRKDLAALDQKLDSLRIETLRQKTSFLPKFYGFASLDENSHDWHTGGQSFMLGFKGTMDFLDPSYPGRWKASEAKYRELKAEREMLRDEIAKTLIQELARYETVMLDAPVMKSASGDAKQAAELTAKLYQEGRKSIADLLEMRRGYFETTAGYENLLLALELEYARLLFLSGQLTDDGIRQVNERLKK
;
A
#
# COMPACT_ATOMS: atom_id res chain seq x y z
N MET A 1 37.73 44.05 -29.31
CA MET A 1 37.16 43.40 -28.14
C MET A 1 38.14 42.28 -27.73
N PRO A 2 38.85 42.36 -26.60
CA PRO A 2 39.68 41.28 -26.10
C PRO A 2 38.80 40.27 -25.32
N PRO A 3 39.21 38.97 -25.26
CA PRO A 3 38.42 37.93 -24.63
C PRO A 3 38.40 38.06 -23.10
N MET A 4 37.20 37.98 -22.55
CA MET A 4 36.88 38.04 -21.13
C MET A 4 37.51 36.82 -20.40
N ARG A 5 38.48 37.07 -19.53
CA ARG A 5 39.04 36.03 -18.63
C ARG A 5 38.20 35.99 -17.36
N LEU A 6 37.43 34.92 -17.16
CA LEU A 6 36.72 34.63 -15.92
C LEU A 6 37.71 34.39 -14.75
N PRO A 7 37.46 34.91 -13.55
CA PRO A 7 38.30 34.67 -12.39
C PRO A 7 38.26 33.19 -11.96
N LYS A 8 39.42 32.66 -11.54
CA LYS A 8 39.64 31.24 -11.20
C LYS A 8 38.78 30.66 -10.07
N SER A 9 38.04 31.50 -9.36
CA SER A 9 37.10 31.08 -8.30
C SER A 9 35.77 30.53 -8.82
N PHE A 10 35.42 30.73 -10.10
CA PHE A 10 34.17 30.26 -10.69
C PHE A 10 34.21 28.80 -11.15
N SER A 11 35.40 28.21 -11.30
CA SER A 11 35.54 26.82 -11.78
C SER A 11 35.22 25.74 -10.75
N VAL A 12 35.15 26.05 -9.46
CA VAL A 12 34.92 25.06 -8.40
C VAL A 12 33.41 24.86 -8.12
N ILE A 13 32.58 25.86 -8.36
CA ILE A 13 31.14 25.78 -8.05
C ILE A 13 30.36 25.07 -9.17
N LEU A 14 30.81 25.14 -10.42
CA LEU A 14 30.14 24.48 -11.53
C LEU A 14 30.43 22.96 -11.60
N ALA A 15 31.49 22.49 -10.96
CA ALA A 15 31.86 21.07 -10.93
C ALA A 15 31.03 20.21 -9.95
N LEU A 16 30.37 20.82 -8.97
CA LEU A 16 29.55 20.07 -7.98
C LEU A 16 28.10 19.86 -8.41
N ALA A 17 27.60 20.55 -9.44
CA ALA A 17 26.23 20.46 -9.91
C ALA A 17 25.99 19.39 -10.98
N LEU A 18 27.04 18.75 -11.54
CA LEU A 18 26.96 17.82 -12.67
C LEU A 18 27.16 16.35 -12.28
N LEU A 19 27.24 16.01 -10.99
CA LEU A 19 27.48 14.63 -10.52
C LEU A 19 26.22 13.89 -10.04
N VAL A 20 25.01 14.41 -10.31
CA VAL A 20 23.75 13.71 -10.02
C VAL A 20 23.03 13.46 -11.34
N SER A 21 23.15 12.28 -11.87
CA SER A 21 22.24 11.50 -12.71
C SER A 21 22.90 10.81 -13.91
N GLN A 22 23.53 9.68 -13.67
CA GLN A 22 23.56 8.61 -14.67
C GLN A 22 23.37 7.28 -13.92
N GLN A 23 22.14 6.89 -13.74
CA GLN A 23 21.83 5.48 -13.49
C GLN A 23 21.59 4.79 -14.84
N PRO A 24 22.22 3.65 -15.11
CA PRO A 24 21.97 2.92 -16.35
C PRO A 24 20.56 2.31 -16.30
N VAL A 25 19.75 2.66 -17.29
CA VAL A 25 18.52 1.96 -17.61
C VAL A 25 18.92 0.59 -18.14
N PHE A 26 18.80 -0.45 -17.32
CA PHE A 26 18.89 -1.82 -17.80
C PHE A 26 17.70 -2.10 -18.71
N ALA A 27 17.94 -2.15 -20.01
CA ALA A 27 17.01 -2.72 -20.97
C ALA A 27 16.87 -4.21 -20.66
N ARG A 28 15.62 -4.63 -20.34
CA ARG A 28 15.27 -6.03 -20.12
C ARG A 28 15.28 -6.71 -21.49
N GLU A 29 16.22 -7.61 -21.72
CA GLU A 29 16.19 -8.50 -22.90
C GLU A 29 14.87 -9.31 -22.91
N PRO A 30 14.24 -9.49 -24.09
CA PRO A 30 13.08 -10.36 -24.19
C PRO A 30 13.52 -11.81 -23.91
N ALA A 31 12.89 -12.44 -22.93
CA ALA A 31 13.12 -13.85 -22.60
C ALA A 31 12.81 -14.72 -23.82
N ALA A 32 13.71 -15.61 -24.15
CA ALA A 32 13.52 -16.64 -25.21
C ALA A 32 12.33 -17.55 -24.87
N PRO A 33 11.60 -18.09 -25.85
CA PRO A 33 10.47 -18.98 -25.60
C PRO A 33 10.98 -20.26 -24.89
N ALA A 34 10.44 -20.53 -23.71
CA ALA A 34 10.75 -21.70 -22.92
C ALA A 34 10.29 -22.96 -23.65
N SER A 35 11.23 -23.91 -23.82
CA SER A 35 10.92 -25.31 -24.15
C SER A 35 9.86 -25.89 -23.21
N ALA A 36 9.09 -26.88 -23.67
CA ALA A 36 8.07 -27.56 -22.88
C ALA A 36 8.66 -28.15 -21.58
N SER A 37 8.81 -27.30 -20.57
CA SER A 37 9.21 -27.65 -19.20
C SER A 37 7.95 -27.90 -18.38
N GLU A 38 8.02 -28.87 -17.49
CA GLU A 38 7.00 -29.12 -16.47
C GLU A 38 6.51 -27.80 -15.86
N ARG A 39 5.21 -27.62 -15.78
CA ARG A 39 4.63 -26.39 -15.18
C ARG A 39 5.14 -26.24 -13.77
N PRO A 40 5.70 -25.08 -13.37
CA PRO A 40 6.15 -24.90 -12.02
C PRO A 40 4.99 -25.05 -11.06
N VAL A 41 5.22 -25.72 -9.95
CA VAL A 41 4.24 -25.87 -8.88
C VAL A 41 4.52 -24.80 -7.83
N TRP A 42 3.57 -23.91 -7.59
CA TRP A 42 3.72 -22.84 -6.59
C TRP A 42 2.82 -23.09 -5.38
N THR A 43 3.40 -22.87 -4.21
CA THR A 43 2.67 -22.85 -2.94
C THR A 43 2.03 -21.48 -2.71
N PHE A 44 1.14 -21.40 -1.72
CA PHE A 44 0.60 -20.10 -1.28
C PHE A 44 1.72 -19.11 -0.91
N LEU A 45 2.77 -19.59 -0.21
CA LEU A 45 3.89 -18.74 0.19
C LEU A 45 4.67 -18.18 -1.01
N ASP A 46 4.91 -19.00 -2.04
CA ASP A 46 5.58 -18.56 -3.27
C ASP A 46 4.78 -17.45 -3.99
N CYS A 47 3.47 -17.61 -4.03
CA CYS A 47 2.57 -16.60 -4.59
C CYS A 47 2.57 -15.31 -3.75
N TYR A 48 2.52 -15.43 -2.43
CA TYR A 48 2.56 -14.28 -1.51
C TYR A 48 3.84 -13.47 -1.66
N GLU A 49 5.02 -14.12 -1.73
CA GLU A 49 6.29 -13.42 -1.94
C GLU A 49 6.33 -12.66 -3.27
N LYS A 50 5.73 -13.22 -4.34
CA LYS A 50 5.61 -12.53 -5.63
C LYS A 50 4.67 -11.33 -5.54
N VAL A 51 3.52 -11.49 -4.87
CA VAL A 51 2.56 -10.40 -4.65
C VAL A 51 3.21 -9.27 -3.87
N LEU A 52 3.94 -9.53 -2.78
CA LEU A 52 4.61 -8.48 -2.01
C LEU A 52 5.55 -7.63 -2.86
N ARG A 53 6.25 -8.23 -3.82
CA ARG A 53 7.17 -7.51 -4.73
C ARG A 53 6.44 -6.63 -5.74
N HIS A 54 5.23 -6.99 -6.12
CA HIS A 54 4.48 -6.30 -7.19
C HIS A 54 3.33 -5.43 -6.67
N TYR A 55 2.77 -5.69 -5.50
CA TYR A 55 1.50 -5.12 -5.02
C TYR A 55 1.51 -3.58 -5.00
N PRO A 56 0.74 -2.89 -5.90
CA PRO A 56 0.83 -1.45 -6.07
C PRO A 56 0.41 -0.66 -4.82
N ALA A 57 -0.54 -1.20 -4.04
CA ALA A 57 -0.99 -0.57 -2.81
C ALA A 57 0.13 -0.54 -1.76
N LEU A 58 0.92 -1.61 -1.62
CA LEU A 58 2.06 -1.68 -0.71
C LEU A 58 3.18 -0.74 -1.17
N ARG A 59 3.51 -0.73 -2.48
CA ARG A 59 4.45 0.22 -3.06
C ARG A 59 4.06 1.67 -2.77
N LYS A 60 2.78 2.02 -2.94
CA LYS A 60 2.25 3.34 -2.57
C LYS A 60 2.50 3.67 -1.09
N ARG A 61 2.35 2.70 -0.17
CA ARG A 61 2.60 2.89 1.27
C ARG A 61 4.08 3.13 1.57
N TYR A 62 4.98 2.41 0.92
CA TYR A 62 6.42 2.65 1.06
C TYR A 62 6.82 4.04 0.57
N GLU A 63 6.26 4.52 -0.55
CA GLU A 63 6.50 5.90 -1.00
C GLU A 63 5.93 6.94 0.00
N GLN A 64 4.81 6.65 0.64
CA GLN A 64 4.27 7.50 1.72
C GLN A 64 5.17 7.50 2.96
N LEU A 65 5.77 6.37 3.31
CA LEU A 65 6.77 6.26 4.37
C LEU A 65 8.03 7.06 4.04
N GLU A 66 8.57 6.95 2.84
CA GLU A 66 9.73 7.74 2.38
C GLU A 66 9.42 9.25 2.40
N ARG A 67 8.23 9.65 1.97
CA ARG A 67 7.78 11.05 2.10
C ARG A 67 7.73 11.52 3.56
N ALA A 68 7.26 10.67 4.48
CA ALA A 68 7.25 11.01 5.90
C ALA A 68 8.67 11.11 6.48
N LYS A 69 9.60 10.23 6.08
CA LYS A 69 11.03 10.29 6.43
C LYS A 69 11.67 11.56 5.90
N ALA A 70 11.40 11.95 4.67
CA ALA A 70 11.86 13.20 4.07
C ALA A 70 11.32 14.41 4.86
N GLY A 71 10.04 14.41 5.24
CA GLY A 71 9.44 15.44 6.08
C GLY A 71 10.11 15.57 7.46
N ARG A 72 10.47 14.46 8.09
CA ARG A 72 11.28 14.46 9.33
C ARG A 72 12.66 15.07 9.09
N ASN A 73 13.34 14.71 8.01
CA ASN A 73 14.66 15.22 7.70
C ASN A 73 14.63 16.74 7.41
N LEU A 74 13.57 17.23 6.75
CA LEU A 74 13.35 18.66 6.57
C LEU A 74 13.20 19.38 7.92
N ALA A 75 12.41 18.82 8.85
CA ALA A 75 12.27 19.41 10.19
C ALA A 75 13.60 19.41 10.97
N ILE A 76 14.46 18.40 10.79
CA ILE A 76 15.80 18.35 11.37
C ILE A 76 16.71 19.39 10.71
N ALA A 77 16.61 19.58 9.40
CA ALA A 77 17.40 20.54 8.65
C ALA A 77 17.17 21.99 9.11
N ASP A 78 16.01 22.31 9.68
CA ASP A 78 15.73 23.63 10.27
C ASP A 78 16.59 23.97 11.51
N LEU A 79 17.27 22.98 12.11
CA LEU A 79 18.24 23.21 13.20
C LEU A 79 19.62 23.67 12.70
N PHE A 80 19.93 23.48 11.42
CA PHE A 80 21.23 23.80 10.86
C PHE A 80 21.24 25.21 10.26
N PRO A 81 22.41 25.86 10.24
CA PRO A 81 22.56 27.15 9.58
C PRO A 81 22.17 27.04 8.10
N LYS A 82 21.41 28.03 7.62
CA LYS A 82 21.12 28.19 6.19
C LYS A 82 22.10 29.20 5.63
N VAL A 83 22.87 28.78 4.63
CA VAL A 83 23.85 29.63 3.95
C VAL A 83 23.38 29.82 2.51
N ARG A 84 23.35 31.08 2.06
CA ARG A 84 22.95 31.45 0.71
C ARG A 84 23.95 32.42 0.08
N GLY A 85 24.19 32.29 -1.20
CA GLY A 85 24.85 33.28 -2.01
C GLY A 85 23.84 34.30 -2.52
N VAL A 86 24.16 35.58 -2.44
CA VAL A 86 23.34 36.68 -2.93
C VAL A 86 24.10 37.38 -4.04
N PHE A 87 23.42 37.62 -5.14
CA PHE A 87 23.87 38.50 -6.20
C PHE A 87 22.79 39.54 -6.44
N GLU A 88 23.14 40.82 -6.33
CA GLU A 88 22.23 41.92 -6.52
C GLU A 88 22.87 42.98 -7.41
N MET A 89 22.13 43.49 -8.38
CA MET A 89 22.49 44.65 -9.19
C MET A 89 21.45 45.72 -8.97
N GLN A 90 21.87 46.89 -8.49
CA GLN A 90 20.98 48.01 -8.28
C GLN A 90 21.58 49.27 -8.96
N THR A 91 20.77 50.02 -9.66
CA THR A 91 21.11 51.35 -10.16
C THR A 91 20.11 52.34 -9.59
N SER A 92 20.60 53.42 -8.96
CA SER A 92 19.77 54.40 -8.30
C SER A 92 20.41 55.80 -8.42
N ASP A 93 19.57 56.81 -8.45
CA ASP A 93 19.91 58.22 -8.30
C ASP A 93 19.37 58.82 -6.97
N ASP A 94 18.74 57.94 -6.13
CA ASP A 94 18.35 58.31 -4.77
C ASP A 94 19.57 58.72 -3.96
N PRO A 95 19.58 59.97 -3.36
CA PRO A 95 20.72 60.50 -2.65
C PRO A 95 21.26 59.57 -1.56
N VAL A 96 20.39 58.94 -0.77
CA VAL A 96 20.82 58.05 0.35
C VAL A 96 21.42 56.77 -0.19
N SER A 97 20.82 56.20 -1.23
CA SER A 97 21.32 54.98 -1.89
C SER A 97 22.67 55.21 -2.56
N VAL A 98 22.83 56.34 -3.27
CA VAL A 98 24.08 56.70 -3.98
C VAL A 98 25.20 56.94 -2.94
N PHE A 99 24.92 57.72 -1.85
CA PHE A 99 25.87 57.96 -0.80
C PHE A 99 26.30 56.66 -0.11
N GLY A 100 25.34 55.80 0.24
CA GLY A 100 25.64 54.51 0.86
C GLY A 100 26.43 53.60 -0.08
N ASN A 101 26.14 53.56 -1.38
CA ASN A 101 26.86 52.75 -2.36
C ASN A 101 28.28 53.25 -2.58
N LEU A 102 28.51 54.57 -2.56
CA LEU A 102 29.86 55.15 -2.63
C LEU A 102 30.75 54.70 -1.47
N LEU A 103 30.18 54.65 -0.26
CA LEU A 103 30.90 54.19 0.93
C LEU A 103 31.15 52.67 0.88
N ARG A 104 30.13 51.90 0.54
CA ARG A 104 30.25 50.41 0.44
C ARG A 104 31.22 49.98 -0.66
N GLN A 105 31.37 50.77 -1.73
CA GLN A 105 32.30 50.54 -2.84
C GLN A 105 33.70 51.09 -2.59
N GLU A 106 33.99 51.68 -1.38
CA GLU A 106 35.23 52.35 -1.04
C GLU A 106 35.64 53.41 -2.09
N SER A 107 34.67 54.02 -2.76
CA SER A 107 34.89 54.97 -3.85
C SER A 107 34.48 56.41 -3.48
N PHE A 108 34.24 56.65 -2.18
CA PHE A 108 33.87 57.96 -1.66
C PHE A 108 35.09 58.92 -1.61
N THR A 109 34.95 60.14 -2.09
CA THR A 109 35.98 61.17 -2.14
C THR A 109 35.50 62.48 -1.54
N GLU A 110 36.38 63.40 -1.24
CA GLU A 110 36.01 64.75 -0.70
C GLU A 110 35.02 65.51 -1.58
N ASN A 111 35.12 65.34 -2.91
CA ASN A 111 34.18 65.98 -3.86
C ASN A 111 32.72 65.48 -3.70
N ASN A 112 32.50 64.35 -3.11
CA ASN A 112 31.18 63.80 -2.86
C ASN A 112 30.45 64.51 -1.68
N PHE A 113 31.14 65.34 -0.88
CA PHE A 113 30.52 66.18 0.13
C PHE A 113 29.90 67.48 -0.41
N ALA A 114 30.11 67.83 -1.66
CA ALA A 114 29.48 69.00 -2.24
C ALA A 114 27.94 68.88 -2.17
N LEU A 115 27.24 69.94 -1.77
CA LEU A 115 25.77 69.95 -1.58
C LEU A 115 25.00 69.46 -2.79
N ASN A 116 25.45 69.79 -3.98
CA ASN A 116 24.83 69.32 -5.25
C ASN A 116 25.06 67.83 -5.49
N ALA A 117 26.22 67.31 -5.11
CA ALA A 117 26.51 65.89 -5.22
C ALA A 117 25.73 65.06 -4.20
N LEU A 118 25.44 65.63 -3.01
CA LEU A 118 24.62 64.99 -1.98
C LEU A 118 23.11 65.04 -2.30
N ASN A 119 22.58 66.17 -2.82
CA ASN A 119 21.15 66.39 -2.99
C ASN A 119 20.63 65.89 -4.37
N THR A 120 21.47 65.93 -5.39
CA THR A 120 21.14 65.55 -6.77
C THR A 120 22.27 64.72 -7.40
N PRO A 121 22.55 63.55 -6.84
CA PRO A 121 23.63 62.71 -7.36
C PRO A 121 23.31 62.15 -8.73
N ARG A 122 24.32 61.84 -9.53
CA ARG A 122 24.15 61.04 -10.73
C ARG A 122 23.83 59.61 -10.35
N HIS A 123 23.05 58.92 -11.19
CA HIS A 123 22.77 57.50 -10.98
C HIS A 123 24.07 56.71 -10.80
N ARG A 124 24.02 55.76 -9.86
CA ARG A 124 25.15 54.85 -9.54
C ARG A 124 24.69 53.43 -9.50
N THR A 125 25.45 52.55 -10.17
CA THR A 125 25.24 51.10 -10.15
C THR A 125 26.04 50.52 -9.01
N ASN A 126 25.42 49.57 -8.29
CA ASN A 126 26.06 48.71 -7.31
C ASN A 126 25.85 47.27 -7.67
N TYR A 127 26.94 46.51 -7.77
CA TYR A 127 26.95 45.08 -7.89
C TYR A 127 27.34 44.54 -6.49
N ARG A 128 26.40 43.85 -5.84
CA ARG A 128 26.64 43.23 -4.56
C ARG A 128 26.76 41.70 -4.72
N PHE A 129 27.87 41.16 -4.26
CA PHE A 129 28.08 39.72 -4.07
C PHE A 129 28.14 39.46 -2.57
N GLY A 130 27.27 38.56 -2.07
CA GLY A 130 27.24 38.28 -0.64
C GLY A 130 27.11 36.80 -0.36
N ILE A 131 27.63 36.43 0.81
CA ILE A 131 27.33 35.15 1.46
C ILE A 131 26.61 35.49 2.76
N GLU A 132 25.36 35.06 2.86
CA GLU A 132 24.54 35.28 4.06
C GLU A 132 24.27 33.94 4.74
N GLY A 133 24.37 33.93 6.06
CA GLY A 133 24.03 32.79 6.88
C GLY A 133 23.08 33.17 8.00
N ASP A 134 22.09 32.34 8.25
CA ASP A 134 21.23 32.47 9.42
C ASP A 134 21.12 31.13 10.16
N VAL A 135 21.08 31.19 11.47
CA VAL A 135 20.98 30.04 12.36
C VAL A 135 19.91 30.27 13.41
N LEU A 136 19.08 29.27 13.60
CA LEU A 136 18.09 29.27 14.68
C LEU A 136 18.78 29.03 16.02
N LEU A 137 18.65 29.97 16.97
CA LEU A 137 19.14 29.81 18.32
C LEU A 137 18.08 29.31 19.29
N PHE A 138 16.86 29.86 19.16
CA PHE A 138 15.68 29.45 19.94
C PHE A 138 14.40 29.88 19.23
N ASP A 139 13.42 29.01 19.15
CA ASP A 139 12.16 29.25 18.41
C ASP A 139 10.91 28.85 19.21
N SER A 140 10.93 29.01 20.50
CA SER A 140 9.77 28.62 21.33
C SER A 140 9.43 27.14 21.27
N PHE A 141 10.43 26.29 21.07
CA PHE A 141 10.31 24.85 20.89
C PHE A 141 9.58 24.42 19.59
N ASP A 142 9.39 25.33 18.62
CA ASP A 142 8.68 25.08 17.36
C ASP A 142 9.36 23.96 16.59
N THR A 143 10.66 24.09 16.29
CA THR A 143 11.43 23.10 15.52
C THR A 143 11.53 21.75 16.23
N ILE A 144 11.78 21.74 17.56
CA ILE A 144 11.83 20.49 18.33
C ILE A 144 10.47 19.78 18.29
N SER A 145 9.37 20.53 18.40
CA SER A 145 8.02 19.99 18.32
C SER A 145 7.70 19.45 16.93
N LYS A 146 8.11 20.16 15.86
CA LYS A 146 8.01 19.67 14.47
C LYS A 146 8.75 18.34 14.28
N ILE A 147 9.98 18.23 14.79
CA ILE A 147 10.76 16.99 14.70
C ILE A 147 10.08 15.84 15.44
N ARG A 148 9.58 16.09 16.66
CA ARG A 148 8.85 15.08 17.44
C ARG A 148 7.57 14.64 16.76
N SER A 149 6.79 15.58 16.24
CA SER A 149 5.56 15.31 15.47
C SER A 149 5.89 14.50 14.22
N ALA A 150 6.90 14.90 13.43
CA ALA A 150 7.32 14.19 12.22
C ALA A 150 7.80 12.76 12.52
N ARG A 151 8.49 12.52 13.64
CA ARG A 151 8.85 11.16 14.07
C ARG A 151 7.61 10.27 14.31
N ARG A 152 6.55 10.83 14.92
CA ARG A 152 5.28 10.12 15.10
C ARG A 152 4.60 9.81 13.77
N LEU A 153 4.64 10.76 12.82
CA LEU A 153 4.10 10.55 11.47
C LEU A 153 4.88 9.47 10.69
N VAL A 154 6.22 9.41 10.83
CA VAL A 154 7.02 8.33 10.26
C VAL A 154 6.57 6.98 10.82
N LYS A 155 6.42 6.87 12.16
CA LYS A 155 5.98 5.61 12.78
C LYS A 155 4.56 5.24 12.38
N SER A 156 3.67 6.23 12.20
CA SER A 156 2.33 5.99 11.68
C SER A 156 2.35 5.46 10.25
N ALA A 157 3.19 6.04 9.37
CA ALA A 157 3.32 5.60 7.98
C ALA A 157 3.90 4.17 7.87
N ASP A 158 4.86 3.84 8.72
CA ASP A 158 5.45 2.51 8.88
C ASP A 158 4.38 1.46 9.25
N LEU A 159 3.61 1.72 10.32
CA LEU A 159 2.51 0.85 10.73
C LEU A 159 1.40 0.71 9.67
N GLN A 160 1.16 1.75 8.85
CA GLN A 160 0.23 1.65 7.71
C GLN A 160 0.79 0.77 6.58
N ALA A 161 2.11 0.76 6.37
CA ALA A 161 2.73 -0.17 5.43
C ALA A 161 2.60 -1.62 5.92
N ASP A 162 2.92 -1.88 7.21
CA ASP A 162 2.72 -3.20 7.84
C ASP A 162 1.26 -3.67 7.69
N PHE A 163 0.28 -2.78 7.91
CA PHE A 163 -1.14 -3.12 7.75
C PHE A 163 -1.48 -3.50 6.31
N THR A 164 -0.97 -2.74 5.33
CA THR A 164 -1.21 -3.03 3.92
C THR A 164 -0.51 -4.32 3.45
N GLU A 165 0.61 -4.68 4.08
CA GLU A 165 1.25 -5.98 3.88
C GLU A 165 0.36 -7.14 4.35
N MET A 166 -0.29 -6.99 5.52
CA MET A 166 -1.30 -7.96 6.00
C MET A 166 -2.52 -8.04 5.06
N GLU A 167 -2.98 -6.89 4.52
CA GLU A 167 -4.04 -6.86 3.48
C GLU A 167 -3.62 -7.64 2.23
N ALA A 168 -2.39 -7.46 1.76
CA ALA A 168 -1.84 -8.21 0.62
C ALA A 168 -1.82 -9.71 0.90
N GLY A 169 -1.47 -10.12 2.13
CA GLY A 169 -1.52 -11.51 2.58
C GLY A 169 -2.92 -12.10 2.50
N LEU A 170 -3.92 -11.38 2.99
CA LEU A 170 -5.32 -11.83 2.95
C LEU A 170 -5.82 -11.95 1.51
N VAL A 171 -5.61 -10.94 0.67
CA VAL A 171 -6.03 -10.94 -0.74
C VAL A 171 -5.36 -12.07 -1.53
N THR A 172 -4.09 -12.34 -1.26
CA THR A 172 -3.36 -13.45 -1.87
C THR A 172 -3.95 -14.79 -1.44
N LEU A 173 -4.26 -14.94 -0.15
CA LEU A 173 -4.86 -16.15 0.38
C LEU A 173 -6.26 -16.41 -0.20
N GLU A 174 -7.12 -15.39 -0.26
CA GLU A 174 -8.45 -15.47 -0.88
C GLU A 174 -8.36 -15.95 -2.33
N SER A 175 -7.42 -15.36 -3.09
CA SER A 175 -7.20 -15.72 -4.50
C SER A 175 -6.66 -17.15 -4.65
N TYR A 176 -5.72 -17.54 -3.78
CA TYR A 176 -5.12 -18.88 -3.81
C TYR A 176 -6.11 -19.98 -3.42
N LEU A 177 -6.89 -19.77 -2.35
CA LEU A 177 -7.96 -20.67 -1.95
C LEU A 177 -9.04 -20.81 -3.04
N GLY A 178 -9.34 -19.70 -3.73
CA GLY A 178 -10.24 -19.71 -4.89
C GLY A 178 -9.72 -20.57 -6.04
N ILE A 179 -8.40 -20.63 -6.27
CA ILE A 179 -7.80 -21.55 -7.25
C ILE A 179 -7.95 -22.98 -6.80
N LEU A 180 -7.65 -23.32 -5.53
CA LEU A 180 -7.79 -24.68 -5.00
C LEU A 180 -9.22 -25.16 -5.10
N LEU A 181 -10.21 -24.33 -4.76
CA LEU A 181 -11.62 -24.65 -4.93
C LEU A 181 -11.96 -24.93 -6.40
N ALA A 182 -11.55 -24.02 -7.31
CA ALA A 182 -11.84 -24.17 -8.73
C ALA A 182 -11.23 -25.44 -9.35
N GLN A 183 -10.03 -25.82 -8.88
CA GLN A 183 -9.40 -27.09 -9.27
C GLN A 183 -10.18 -28.30 -8.74
N GLY A 184 -10.55 -28.29 -7.45
CA GLY A 184 -11.32 -29.38 -6.83
C GLY A 184 -12.66 -29.57 -7.52
N LEU A 185 -13.43 -28.51 -7.68
CA LEU A 185 -14.74 -28.55 -8.34
C LEU A 185 -14.65 -29.00 -9.81
N TYR A 186 -13.66 -28.53 -10.56
CA TYR A 186 -13.45 -28.96 -11.94
C TYR A 186 -13.10 -30.46 -11.99
N GLY A 187 -12.26 -30.96 -11.08
CA GLY A 187 -11.92 -32.37 -11.02
C GLY A 187 -13.14 -33.26 -10.78
N ILE A 188 -13.97 -32.93 -9.76
CA ILE A 188 -15.19 -33.64 -9.44
C ILE A 188 -16.18 -33.60 -10.61
N ALA A 189 -16.39 -32.44 -11.21
CA ALA A 189 -17.31 -32.30 -12.35
C ALA A 189 -16.84 -33.09 -13.59
N ALA A 190 -15.54 -33.15 -13.85
CA ALA A 190 -14.94 -33.91 -14.93
C ALA A 190 -15.14 -35.42 -14.71
N GLU A 191 -14.98 -35.94 -13.49
CA GLU A 191 -15.24 -37.33 -13.12
C GLU A 191 -16.73 -37.70 -13.32
N VAL A 192 -17.62 -36.82 -12.83
CA VAL A 192 -19.08 -37.02 -13.01
C VAL A 192 -19.47 -37.01 -14.48
N LYS A 193 -18.89 -36.08 -15.29
CA LYS A 193 -19.10 -36.02 -16.72
C LYS A 193 -18.66 -37.31 -17.42
N GLU A 194 -17.46 -37.79 -17.12
CA GLU A 194 -16.94 -39.03 -17.74
C GLU A 194 -17.84 -40.23 -17.43
N SER A 195 -18.33 -40.29 -16.17
CA SER A 195 -19.28 -41.35 -15.80
C SER A 195 -20.62 -41.20 -16.50
N ALA A 196 -21.15 -39.98 -16.58
CA ALA A 196 -22.42 -39.71 -17.29
C ALA A 196 -22.31 -40.01 -18.80
N ASP A 197 -21.19 -39.73 -19.45
CA ASP A 197 -20.94 -40.02 -20.86
C ASP A 197 -20.90 -41.51 -21.11
N ARG A 198 -20.28 -42.33 -20.22
CA ARG A 198 -20.29 -43.80 -20.29
C ARG A 198 -21.73 -44.34 -20.17
N ASP A 199 -22.48 -43.88 -19.18
CA ASP A 199 -23.86 -44.33 -18.94
C ASP A 199 -24.78 -43.91 -20.07
N LEU A 200 -24.63 -42.71 -20.63
CA LEU A 200 -25.43 -42.23 -21.78
C LEU A 200 -25.12 -43.02 -23.06
N LYS A 201 -23.86 -43.41 -23.29
CA LYS A 201 -23.48 -44.28 -24.40
C LYS A 201 -24.18 -45.64 -24.32
N GLN A 202 -24.14 -46.28 -23.14
CA GLN A 202 -24.86 -47.55 -22.92
C GLN A 202 -26.36 -47.37 -23.10
N ALA A 203 -26.96 -46.30 -22.61
CA ALA A 203 -28.38 -46.02 -22.81
C ALA A 203 -28.75 -45.82 -24.29
N ARG A 204 -27.86 -45.23 -25.09
CA ARG A 204 -28.07 -45.11 -26.55
C ARG A 204 -28.19 -46.46 -27.21
N ASP A 205 -27.23 -47.39 -26.92
CA ASP A 205 -27.22 -48.73 -27.48
C ASP A 205 -28.50 -49.53 -27.10
N LEU A 206 -28.99 -49.33 -25.88
CA LEU A 206 -30.24 -49.96 -25.40
C LEU A 206 -31.50 -49.33 -26.08
N ASN A 207 -31.50 -48.02 -26.28
CA ASN A 207 -32.61 -47.32 -26.98
C ASN A 207 -32.69 -47.73 -28.45
N GLU A 208 -31.58 -47.89 -29.17
CA GLU A 208 -31.52 -48.33 -30.54
C GLU A 208 -32.04 -49.78 -30.70
N LYS A 209 -31.87 -50.61 -29.64
CA LYS A 209 -32.42 -51.96 -29.58
C LYS A 209 -33.87 -52.02 -29.08
N GLY A 210 -34.49 -50.86 -28.77
CA GLY A 210 -35.86 -50.79 -28.23
C GLY A 210 -36.02 -51.29 -26.81
N LEU A 211 -34.93 -51.42 -26.03
CA LEU A 211 -34.91 -51.96 -24.67
C LEU A 211 -35.18 -50.94 -23.58
N ILE A 212 -35.15 -49.65 -23.87
CA ILE A 212 -35.54 -48.57 -22.98
C ILE A 212 -36.52 -47.61 -23.70
N LEU A 213 -37.26 -46.82 -22.88
CA LEU A 213 -38.16 -45.81 -23.40
C LEU A 213 -37.38 -44.63 -24.02
N GLY A 214 -37.78 -44.24 -25.25
CA GLY A 214 -37.17 -43.08 -25.89
C GLY A 214 -37.30 -41.79 -25.07
N ALA A 215 -38.40 -41.63 -24.32
CA ALA A 215 -38.58 -40.50 -23.41
C ALA A 215 -37.49 -40.43 -22.32
N ASP A 216 -37.15 -41.58 -21.70
CA ASP A 216 -36.08 -41.65 -20.68
C ASP A 216 -34.72 -41.35 -21.27
N PHE A 217 -34.44 -41.83 -22.49
CA PHE A 217 -33.20 -41.54 -23.19
C PHE A 217 -33.05 -40.04 -23.50
N TYR A 218 -34.10 -39.36 -24.00
CA TYR A 218 -34.04 -37.94 -24.27
C TYR A 218 -33.97 -37.10 -22.98
N ALA A 219 -34.66 -37.48 -21.91
CA ALA A 219 -34.49 -36.86 -20.59
C ALA A 219 -33.06 -36.95 -20.10
N ALA A 220 -32.44 -38.14 -20.21
CA ALA A 220 -31.04 -38.34 -19.88
C ALA A 220 -30.06 -37.44 -20.66
N LYS A 221 -30.32 -37.23 -21.97
CA LYS A 221 -29.56 -36.31 -22.81
C LYS A 221 -29.61 -34.88 -22.30
N VAL A 222 -30.77 -34.40 -21.83
CA VAL A 222 -30.91 -33.05 -21.26
C VAL A 222 -30.10 -32.93 -19.98
N ILE A 223 -30.15 -33.92 -19.09
CA ILE A 223 -29.35 -33.91 -17.82
C ILE A 223 -27.86 -33.95 -18.14
N ALA A 224 -27.40 -34.81 -19.06
CA ALA A 224 -26.02 -34.87 -19.49
C ALA A 224 -25.53 -33.54 -20.10
N ALA A 225 -26.35 -32.87 -20.89
CA ALA A 225 -26.03 -31.53 -21.41
C ALA A 225 -25.85 -30.50 -20.28
N GLY A 226 -26.64 -30.59 -19.21
CA GLY A 226 -26.46 -29.80 -17.96
C GLY A 226 -25.11 -30.04 -17.30
N ILE A 227 -24.71 -31.32 -17.18
CA ILE A 227 -23.40 -31.70 -16.62
C ILE A 227 -22.24 -31.14 -17.47
N HIS A 228 -22.34 -31.29 -18.81
CA HIS A 228 -21.32 -30.73 -19.73
C HIS A 228 -21.20 -29.22 -19.62
N ARG A 229 -22.31 -28.51 -19.53
CA ARG A 229 -22.32 -27.05 -19.32
C ARG A 229 -21.61 -26.68 -18.02
N GLU A 230 -21.82 -27.44 -16.96
CA GLU A 230 -21.18 -27.18 -15.66
C GLU A 230 -19.68 -27.39 -15.73
N VAL A 231 -19.17 -28.44 -16.37
CA VAL A 231 -17.73 -28.64 -16.58
C VAL A 231 -17.12 -27.47 -17.36
N ASN A 232 -17.79 -27.00 -18.42
CA ASN A 232 -17.30 -25.83 -19.16
C ASN A 232 -17.23 -24.58 -18.30
N ARG A 233 -18.26 -24.34 -17.48
CA ARG A 233 -18.30 -23.21 -16.53
C ARG A 233 -17.14 -23.26 -15.52
N LEU A 234 -16.90 -24.42 -14.91
CA LEU A 234 -15.83 -24.64 -13.93
C LEU A 234 -14.43 -24.59 -14.57
N GLY A 235 -14.29 -25.04 -15.81
CA GLY A 235 -13.07 -24.88 -16.59
C GLY A 235 -12.72 -23.42 -16.84
N ALA A 236 -13.72 -22.61 -17.21
CA ALA A 236 -13.57 -21.18 -17.36
C ALA A 236 -13.24 -20.50 -16.02
N LEU A 237 -13.93 -20.87 -14.94
CA LEU A 237 -13.65 -20.35 -13.58
C LEU A 237 -12.21 -20.65 -13.18
N ARG A 238 -11.74 -21.90 -13.33
CA ARG A 238 -10.35 -22.29 -13.02
C ARG A 238 -9.36 -21.43 -13.81
N SER A 239 -9.54 -21.32 -15.13
CA SER A 239 -8.67 -20.51 -15.98
C SER A 239 -8.65 -19.04 -15.53
N THR A 240 -9.81 -18.46 -15.24
CA THR A 240 -9.92 -17.06 -14.79
C THR A 240 -9.25 -16.84 -13.44
N SER A 241 -9.41 -17.78 -12.49
CA SER A 241 -8.76 -17.68 -11.16
C SER A 241 -7.24 -17.64 -11.28
N TYR A 242 -6.64 -18.47 -12.14
CA TYR A 242 -5.19 -18.42 -12.41
C TYR A 242 -4.76 -17.09 -13.04
N LYS A 243 -5.50 -16.61 -14.05
CA LYS A 243 -5.19 -15.32 -14.70
C LYS A 243 -5.25 -14.14 -13.72
N LEU A 244 -6.26 -14.10 -12.86
CA LEU A 244 -6.37 -13.06 -11.83
C LEU A 244 -5.21 -13.10 -10.84
N MET A 245 -4.80 -14.31 -10.41
CA MET A 245 -3.65 -14.49 -9.54
C MET A 245 -2.34 -14.07 -10.23
N ASN A 246 -2.16 -14.39 -11.50
CA ASN A 246 -1.01 -13.94 -12.27
C ASN A 246 -0.90 -12.41 -12.30
N ILE A 247 -2.01 -11.71 -12.55
CA ILE A 247 -2.06 -10.26 -12.51
C ILE A 247 -1.70 -9.72 -11.10
N LEU A 248 -2.21 -10.37 -10.06
CA LEU A 248 -1.92 -9.98 -8.68
C LEU A 248 -0.42 -10.14 -8.34
N MET A 249 0.22 -11.19 -8.87
CA MET A 249 1.67 -11.45 -8.74
C MET A 249 2.55 -10.56 -9.65
N GLY A 250 1.94 -9.83 -10.60
CA GLY A 250 2.67 -9.07 -11.63
C GLY A 250 3.28 -9.92 -12.74
N GLU A 251 2.76 -11.13 -12.92
CA GLU A 251 3.12 -12.03 -14.01
C GLU A 251 2.21 -11.80 -15.22
N ASP A 252 2.61 -12.34 -16.38
CA ASP A 252 1.72 -12.36 -17.55
C ASP A 252 0.47 -13.19 -17.24
N ALA A 253 -0.71 -12.72 -17.67
CA ALA A 253 -1.98 -13.38 -17.38
C ALA A 253 -2.03 -14.83 -17.87
N GLU A 254 -1.29 -15.17 -18.93
CA GLU A 254 -1.25 -16.51 -19.53
C GLU A 254 -0.12 -17.39 -18.95
N THR A 255 0.62 -16.91 -17.94
CA THR A 255 1.68 -17.71 -17.27
C THR A 255 1.10 -18.98 -16.71
N ALA A 256 1.63 -20.13 -17.17
CA ALA A 256 1.16 -21.44 -16.79
C ALA A 256 1.92 -21.99 -15.56
N TRP A 257 1.19 -22.37 -14.53
CA TRP A 257 1.68 -22.99 -13.30
C TRP A 257 0.59 -23.83 -12.65
N GLU A 258 0.92 -24.60 -11.61
CA GLU A 258 -0.01 -25.38 -10.84
C GLU A 258 0.02 -24.98 -9.36
N ALA A 259 -1.15 -24.86 -8.75
CA ALA A 259 -1.24 -24.58 -7.31
C ALA A 259 -1.01 -25.88 -6.50
N ALA A 260 -0.13 -25.80 -5.52
CA ALA A 260 0.15 -26.89 -4.59
C ALA A 260 -0.90 -26.96 -3.47
N GLY A 261 -1.22 -28.17 -3.02
CA GLY A 261 -2.04 -28.40 -1.83
C GLY A 261 -3.53 -28.57 -2.14
N LYS A 262 -4.31 -28.64 -1.04
CA LYS A 262 -5.78 -28.86 -1.05
C LYS A 262 -6.42 -28.02 0.04
N LEU A 263 -7.75 -27.85 -0.05
CA LEU A 263 -8.51 -27.23 1.02
C LEU A 263 -8.47 -28.15 2.26
N PRO A 264 -8.12 -27.62 3.45
CA PRO A 264 -8.07 -28.42 4.67
C PRO A 264 -9.45 -28.94 5.07
N GLY A 265 -9.50 -30.20 5.50
CA GLY A 265 -10.76 -30.88 5.85
C GLY A 265 -11.30 -30.62 7.25
N SER A 266 -10.68 -29.71 8.03
CA SER A 266 -11.08 -29.43 9.42
C SER A 266 -10.86 -27.97 9.78
N GLY A 267 -11.78 -27.41 10.56
CA GLY A 267 -11.63 -26.10 11.18
C GLY A 267 -10.55 -26.06 12.27
N ARG A 268 -10.33 -24.88 12.83
CA ARG A 268 -9.47 -24.65 13.99
C ARG A 268 -10.35 -24.39 15.23
N ASP A 269 -9.79 -24.65 16.40
CA ASP A 269 -10.43 -24.23 17.64
C ASP A 269 -10.64 -22.72 17.63
N LYS A 270 -11.80 -22.31 18.13
CA LYS A 270 -12.15 -20.90 18.23
C LYS A 270 -11.73 -20.34 19.59
N ASN A 271 -11.24 -19.11 19.58
CA ASN A 271 -11.14 -18.32 20.79
C ASN A 271 -12.50 -17.66 21.11
N GLU A 272 -12.70 -17.32 22.37
CA GLU A 272 -13.86 -16.50 22.77
C GLU A 272 -13.78 -15.09 22.18
N LEU A 273 -14.93 -14.44 22.00
CA LEU A 273 -15.04 -13.11 21.42
C LEU A 273 -14.14 -12.09 22.13
N GLU A 274 -14.12 -12.14 23.50
CA GLU A 274 -13.31 -11.23 24.31
C GLU A 274 -11.82 -11.35 24.01
N ALA A 275 -11.33 -12.56 23.76
CA ALA A 275 -9.94 -12.83 23.41
C ALA A 275 -9.60 -12.22 22.04
N TRP A 276 -10.46 -12.41 21.04
CA TRP A 276 -10.31 -11.80 19.71
C TRP A 276 -10.31 -10.28 19.76
N LEU A 277 -11.24 -9.66 20.50
CA LEU A 277 -11.32 -8.21 20.69
C LEU A 277 -10.06 -7.67 21.38
N ALA A 278 -9.61 -8.34 22.46
CA ALA A 278 -8.40 -7.92 23.16
C ALA A 278 -7.16 -7.96 22.26
N GLN A 279 -7.04 -9.00 21.42
CA GLN A 279 -5.96 -9.12 20.44
C GLN A 279 -6.06 -8.05 19.36
N ALA A 280 -7.25 -7.80 18.80
CA ALA A 280 -7.48 -6.79 17.78
C ALA A 280 -7.06 -5.39 18.27
N TYR A 281 -7.49 -4.99 19.47
CA TYR A 281 -7.16 -3.68 20.03
C TYR A 281 -5.67 -3.48 20.36
N ARG A 282 -4.91 -4.57 20.55
CA ARG A 282 -3.46 -4.55 20.80
C ARG A 282 -2.63 -4.74 19.53
N GLY A 283 -3.10 -5.58 18.61
CA GLY A 283 -2.32 -6.08 17.48
C GLY A 283 -2.54 -5.30 16.17
N ARG A 284 -3.69 -4.65 15.99
CA ARG A 284 -4.00 -3.99 14.71
C ARG A 284 -3.11 -2.80 14.42
N LYS A 285 -2.42 -2.87 13.30
CA LYS A 285 -1.45 -1.88 12.87
C LYS A 285 -2.08 -0.56 12.44
N ASP A 286 -3.28 -0.58 11.84
CA ASP A 286 -4.04 0.61 11.45
C ASP A 286 -4.49 1.43 12.66
N LEU A 287 -4.97 0.77 13.72
CA LEU A 287 -5.32 1.41 14.99
C LEU A 287 -4.08 2.04 15.66
N ALA A 288 -2.97 1.28 15.71
CA ALA A 288 -1.70 1.79 16.23
C ALA A 288 -1.14 2.96 15.40
N ALA A 289 -1.33 2.94 14.07
CA ALA A 289 -0.97 4.05 13.19
C ALA A 289 -1.78 5.32 13.51
N LEU A 290 -3.06 5.16 13.80
CA LEU A 290 -3.94 6.26 14.20
C LEU A 290 -3.54 6.84 15.56
N ASP A 291 -3.11 6.00 16.52
CA ASP A 291 -2.56 6.43 17.80
C ASP A 291 -1.30 7.29 17.62
N GLN A 292 -0.39 6.91 16.70
CA GLN A 292 0.77 7.74 16.38
C GLN A 292 0.39 9.09 15.73
N LYS A 293 -0.66 9.13 14.91
CA LYS A 293 -1.18 10.41 14.37
C LYS A 293 -1.78 11.28 15.47
N LEU A 294 -2.50 10.70 16.42
CA LEU A 294 -3.02 11.41 17.59
C LEU A 294 -1.90 12.03 18.43
N ASP A 295 -0.84 11.26 18.70
CA ASP A 295 0.35 11.77 19.39
C ASP A 295 1.00 12.95 18.63
N SER A 296 1.08 12.84 17.29
CA SER A 296 1.59 13.92 16.43
C SER A 296 0.73 15.20 16.56
N LEU A 297 -0.60 15.07 16.50
CA LEU A 297 -1.51 16.21 16.66
C LEU A 297 -1.51 16.80 18.08
N ARG A 298 -1.31 15.98 19.11
CA ARG A 298 -1.14 16.46 20.48
C ARG A 298 0.11 17.35 20.61
N ILE A 299 1.23 16.93 20.01
CA ILE A 299 2.45 17.73 19.94
C ILE A 299 2.21 19.02 19.16
N GLU A 300 1.50 18.95 18.04
CA GLU A 300 1.15 20.12 17.22
C GLU A 300 0.29 21.12 18.00
N THR A 301 -0.70 20.64 18.75
CA THR A 301 -1.54 21.50 19.61
C THR A 301 -0.71 22.22 20.68
N LEU A 302 0.25 21.52 21.29
CA LEU A 302 1.17 22.13 22.24
C LEU A 302 2.05 23.18 21.56
N ARG A 303 2.57 22.88 20.38
CA ARG A 303 3.36 23.80 19.56
C ARG A 303 2.60 25.10 19.26
N GLN A 304 1.33 24.99 18.89
CA GLN A 304 0.48 26.17 18.68
C GLN A 304 0.26 26.97 19.97
N LYS A 305 0.10 26.29 21.11
CA LYS A 305 -0.05 26.95 22.42
C LYS A 305 1.21 27.71 22.86
N THR A 306 2.40 27.28 22.43
CA THR A 306 3.67 27.93 22.78
C THR A 306 4.17 28.93 21.74
N SER A 307 3.44 29.11 20.63
CA SER A 307 3.90 29.92 19.48
C SER A 307 4.04 31.43 19.76
N PHE A 308 3.49 31.92 20.87
CA PHE A 308 3.61 33.33 21.30
C PHE A 308 4.95 33.65 21.96
N LEU A 309 5.73 32.66 22.39
CA LEU A 309 7.02 32.86 23.01
C LEU A 309 8.05 33.46 22.02
N PRO A 310 9.09 34.18 22.51
CA PRO A 310 10.08 34.84 21.65
C PRO A 310 10.90 33.83 20.86
N LYS A 311 11.35 34.28 19.66
CA LYS A 311 12.26 33.53 18.80
C LYS A 311 13.55 34.29 18.62
N PHE A 312 14.69 33.61 18.66
CA PHE A 312 16.02 34.16 18.52
C PHE A 312 16.78 33.50 17.38
N TYR A 313 17.41 34.33 16.56
CA TYR A 313 18.20 33.94 15.40
C TYR A 313 19.57 34.60 15.45
N GLY A 314 20.62 33.88 15.13
CA GLY A 314 21.93 34.44 14.79
C GLY A 314 21.99 34.63 13.27
N PHE A 315 22.64 35.68 12.83
CA PHE A 315 22.89 35.94 11.43
C PHE A 315 24.30 36.44 11.18
N ALA A 316 24.84 36.12 10.00
CA ALA A 316 26.13 36.67 9.54
C ALA A 316 26.04 36.94 8.05
N SER A 317 26.69 37.99 7.58
CA SER A 317 26.92 38.23 6.16
C SER A 317 28.35 38.68 5.87
N LEU A 318 28.83 38.30 4.69
CA LEU A 318 30.05 38.79 4.06
C LEU A 318 29.64 39.33 2.70
N ASP A 319 29.86 40.60 2.47
CA ASP A 319 29.42 41.30 1.27
C ASP A 319 30.59 41.97 0.57
N GLU A 320 30.62 41.89 -0.76
CA GLU A 320 31.48 42.68 -1.65
C GLU A 320 30.58 43.57 -2.51
N ASN A 321 30.83 44.88 -2.51
CA ASN A 321 30.09 45.88 -3.25
C ASN A 321 30.99 46.54 -4.26
N SER A 322 30.61 46.57 -5.55
CA SER A 322 31.45 47.08 -6.65
C SER A 322 30.62 47.93 -7.62
N HIS A 323 31.30 48.84 -8.27
CA HIS A 323 30.72 49.63 -9.33
C HIS A 323 30.93 49.01 -10.72
N ASP A 324 32.02 48.29 -10.91
CA ASP A 324 32.53 47.88 -12.23
C ASP A 324 32.95 46.39 -12.31
N TRP A 325 32.60 45.53 -11.35
CA TRP A 325 32.97 44.12 -11.24
C TRP A 325 34.47 43.84 -10.88
N HIS A 326 35.30 44.87 -10.78
CA HIS A 326 36.75 44.66 -10.60
C HIS A 326 37.27 45.26 -9.30
N THR A 327 36.68 46.37 -8.84
CA THR A 327 37.08 47.10 -7.66
C THR A 327 35.88 47.26 -6.74
N GLY A 328 36.05 46.85 -5.50
CA GLY A 328 34.93 46.91 -4.53
C GLY A 328 35.38 46.93 -3.10
N GLY A 329 34.50 47.35 -2.21
CA GLY A 329 34.64 47.31 -0.77
C GLY A 329 34.07 46.04 -0.18
N GLN A 330 34.77 45.48 0.77
CA GLN A 330 34.34 44.34 1.54
C GLN A 330 33.76 44.72 2.90
N SER A 331 32.70 44.07 3.31
CA SER A 331 32.08 44.30 4.61
C SER A 331 31.57 43.00 5.22
N PHE A 332 31.55 42.94 6.55
CA PHE A 332 30.92 41.84 7.25
C PHE A 332 29.91 42.39 8.27
N MET A 333 28.88 41.55 8.52
CA MET A 333 27.93 41.81 9.58
C MET A 333 27.73 40.51 10.38
N LEU A 334 27.73 40.62 11.70
CA LEU A 334 27.40 39.54 12.61
C LEU A 334 26.43 40.07 13.66
N GLY A 335 25.39 39.33 13.94
CA GLY A 335 24.40 39.77 14.92
C GLY A 335 23.43 38.68 15.36
N PHE A 336 22.58 39.05 16.27
CA PHE A 336 21.43 38.25 16.66
C PHE A 336 20.16 39.11 16.60
N LYS A 337 19.03 38.44 16.33
CA LYS A 337 17.72 39.09 16.27
C LYS A 337 16.74 38.31 17.10
N GLY A 338 16.04 38.97 18.02
CA GLY A 338 14.91 38.44 18.75
C GLY A 338 13.60 39.01 18.19
N THR A 339 12.59 38.16 17.99
CA THR A 339 11.24 38.58 17.62
C THR A 339 10.23 37.96 18.55
N MET A 340 9.19 38.72 18.92
CA MET A 340 8.07 38.25 19.73
C MET A 340 6.81 39.01 19.29
N ASP A 341 5.74 38.26 19.08
CA ASP A 341 4.43 38.84 18.74
C ASP A 341 3.66 39.17 20.01
N PHE A 342 3.65 40.44 20.44
CA PHE A 342 2.91 40.87 21.61
C PHE A 342 1.40 40.86 21.46
N LEU A 343 0.90 41.00 20.23
CA LEU A 343 -0.52 40.97 19.88
C LEU A 343 -0.71 40.25 18.56
N ASP A 344 -1.24 39.04 18.63
CA ASP A 344 -1.66 38.26 17.46
C ASP A 344 -3.10 37.82 17.63
N PRO A 345 -4.06 38.52 17.02
CA PRO A 345 -5.48 38.16 17.11
C PRO A 345 -5.80 36.77 16.54
N SER A 346 -4.93 36.19 15.69
CA SER A 346 -5.10 34.86 15.11
C SER A 346 -4.72 33.72 16.06
N TYR A 347 -3.93 34.02 17.12
CA TYR A 347 -3.43 33.02 18.06
C TYR A 347 -4.52 32.11 18.66
N PRO A 348 -5.65 32.64 19.25
CA PRO A 348 -6.69 31.78 19.79
C PRO A 348 -7.35 30.88 18.74
N GLY A 349 -7.47 31.38 17.49
CA GLY A 349 -8.03 30.59 16.38
C GLY A 349 -7.14 29.41 15.99
N ARG A 350 -5.81 29.63 15.89
CA ARG A 350 -4.86 28.59 15.51
C ARG A 350 -4.83 27.41 16.48
N TRP A 351 -4.70 27.66 17.78
CA TRP A 351 -4.65 26.58 18.75
C TRP A 351 -6.01 25.86 18.90
N LYS A 352 -7.15 26.60 18.85
CA LYS A 352 -8.49 26.00 18.84
C LYS A 352 -8.72 25.10 17.64
N ALA A 353 -8.28 25.51 16.46
CA ALA A 353 -8.34 24.69 15.23
C ALA A 353 -7.51 23.41 15.38
N SER A 354 -6.30 23.51 15.92
CA SER A 354 -5.44 22.34 16.17
C SER A 354 -6.07 21.38 17.20
N GLU A 355 -6.69 21.92 18.25
CA GLU A 355 -7.40 21.11 19.25
C GLU A 355 -8.65 20.44 18.69
N ALA A 356 -9.39 21.13 17.83
CA ALA A 356 -10.54 20.55 17.13
C ALA A 356 -10.12 19.38 16.23
N LYS A 357 -9.02 19.54 15.48
CA LYS A 357 -8.45 18.47 14.66
C LYS A 357 -7.99 17.26 15.48
N TYR A 358 -7.43 17.48 16.67
CA TYR A 358 -7.10 16.39 17.59
C TYR A 358 -8.36 15.64 18.04
N ARG A 359 -9.44 16.36 18.41
CA ARG A 359 -10.71 15.76 18.81
C ARG A 359 -11.40 15.02 17.67
N GLU A 360 -11.35 15.56 16.45
CA GLU A 360 -11.84 14.91 15.23
C GLU A 360 -11.16 13.56 15.03
N LEU A 361 -9.83 13.52 15.04
CA LEU A 361 -9.09 12.28 14.85
C LEU A 361 -9.30 11.29 16.00
N LYS A 362 -9.55 11.78 17.23
CA LYS A 362 -9.89 10.92 18.35
C LYS A 362 -11.25 10.23 18.15
N ALA A 363 -12.24 10.96 17.63
CA ALA A 363 -13.54 10.38 17.27
C ALA A 363 -13.41 9.36 16.11
N GLU A 364 -12.57 9.64 15.09
CA GLU A 364 -12.25 8.69 14.01
C GLU A 364 -11.65 7.38 14.58
N ARG A 365 -10.76 7.49 15.56
CA ARG A 365 -10.20 6.32 16.25
C ARG A 365 -11.26 5.50 17.00
N GLU A 366 -12.20 6.16 17.66
CA GLU A 366 -13.32 5.49 18.34
C GLU A 366 -14.23 4.80 17.33
N MET A 367 -14.55 5.45 16.21
CA MET A 367 -15.31 4.85 15.10
C MET A 367 -14.61 3.61 14.53
N LEU A 368 -13.30 3.67 14.28
CA LEU A 368 -12.54 2.51 13.80
C LEU A 368 -12.58 1.36 14.81
N ARG A 369 -12.48 1.65 16.11
CA ARG A 369 -12.57 0.63 17.16
C ARG A 369 -13.92 -0.08 17.17
N ASP A 370 -15.01 0.69 17.02
CA ASP A 370 -16.37 0.15 16.97
C ASP A 370 -16.58 -0.68 15.69
N GLU A 371 -16.04 -0.25 14.55
CA GLU A 371 -16.09 -0.97 13.29
C GLU A 371 -15.36 -2.31 13.37
N ILE A 372 -14.16 -2.32 13.99
CA ILE A 372 -13.40 -3.54 14.26
C ILE A 372 -14.27 -4.51 15.10
N ALA A 373 -14.90 -4.05 16.15
CA ALA A 373 -15.73 -4.89 17.01
C ALA A 373 -16.92 -5.48 16.25
N LYS A 374 -17.65 -4.66 15.49
CA LYS A 374 -18.79 -5.11 14.68
C LYS A 374 -18.38 -6.16 13.65
N THR A 375 -17.34 -5.89 12.88
CA THR A 375 -16.86 -6.80 11.85
C THR A 375 -16.39 -8.11 12.46
N LEU A 376 -15.68 -8.07 13.58
CA LEU A 376 -15.17 -9.25 14.26
C LEU A 376 -16.30 -10.13 14.79
N ILE A 377 -17.35 -9.54 15.37
CA ILE A 377 -18.56 -10.27 15.79
C ILE A 377 -19.22 -10.98 14.59
N GLN A 378 -19.35 -10.28 13.47
CA GLN A 378 -19.96 -10.85 12.25
C GLN A 378 -19.14 -12.01 11.68
N GLU A 379 -17.82 -11.86 11.56
CA GLU A 379 -16.95 -12.89 11.02
C GLU A 379 -16.85 -14.10 11.96
N LEU A 380 -16.83 -13.88 13.28
CA LEU A 380 -16.87 -14.97 14.25
C LEU A 380 -18.16 -15.80 14.14
N ALA A 381 -19.32 -15.14 14.02
CA ALA A 381 -20.59 -15.82 13.84
C ALA A 381 -20.65 -16.61 12.52
N ARG A 382 -20.08 -16.08 11.43
CA ARG A 382 -19.95 -16.81 10.15
C ARG A 382 -19.07 -18.04 10.31
N TYR A 383 -17.88 -17.88 10.91
CA TYR A 383 -16.96 -18.97 11.15
C TYR A 383 -17.62 -20.10 11.98
N GLU A 384 -18.34 -19.75 13.06
CA GLU A 384 -19.08 -20.71 13.90
C GLU A 384 -20.14 -21.48 13.10
N THR A 385 -20.90 -20.78 12.26
CA THR A 385 -21.90 -21.39 11.38
C THR A 385 -21.25 -22.41 10.43
N VAL A 386 -20.18 -22.01 9.73
CA VAL A 386 -19.47 -22.89 8.82
C VAL A 386 -18.86 -24.11 9.53
N MET A 387 -18.35 -23.92 10.75
CA MET A 387 -17.84 -25.03 11.57
C MET A 387 -18.92 -26.08 11.91
N LEU A 388 -20.17 -25.63 12.10
CA LEU A 388 -21.28 -26.54 12.35
C LEU A 388 -21.80 -27.21 11.07
N ASP A 389 -21.79 -26.52 9.95
CA ASP A 389 -22.33 -27.00 8.69
C ASP A 389 -21.37 -27.96 7.96
N ALA A 390 -20.06 -27.76 8.07
CA ALA A 390 -19.06 -28.54 7.34
C ALA A 390 -19.16 -30.08 7.62
N PRO A 391 -19.25 -30.57 8.88
CA PRO A 391 -19.43 -31.99 9.13
C PRO A 391 -20.76 -32.57 8.62
N VAL A 392 -21.84 -31.76 8.63
CA VAL A 392 -23.16 -32.17 8.08
C VAL A 392 -23.06 -32.37 6.58
N MET A 393 -22.48 -31.41 5.86
CA MET A 393 -22.32 -31.51 4.42
C MET A 393 -21.31 -32.58 4.00
N LYS A 394 -20.31 -32.86 4.83
CA LYS A 394 -19.39 -33.99 4.60
C LYS A 394 -20.13 -35.34 4.63
N SER A 395 -21.00 -35.53 5.62
CA SER A 395 -21.85 -36.73 5.68
C SER A 395 -22.79 -36.83 4.49
N ALA A 396 -23.49 -35.70 4.17
CA ALA A 396 -24.41 -35.63 3.03
C ALA A 396 -23.72 -35.93 1.69
N SER A 397 -22.48 -35.47 1.48
CA SER A 397 -21.68 -35.78 0.29
C SER A 397 -21.36 -37.27 0.21
N GLY A 398 -21.02 -37.92 1.37
CA GLY A 398 -20.82 -39.37 1.45
C GLY A 398 -22.07 -40.16 1.08
N ASP A 399 -23.22 -39.76 1.64
CA ASP A 399 -24.51 -40.42 1.38
C ASP A 399 -24.93 -40.23 -0.08
N ALA A 400 -24.72 -39.03 -0.66
CA ALA A 400 -25.01 -38.77 -2.07
C ALA A 400 -24.16 -39.62 -3.03
N LYS A 401 -22.88 -39.85 -2.67
CA LYS A 401 -22.00 -40.76 -3.40
C LYS A 401 -22.54 -42.21 -3.40
N GLN A 402 -22.87 -42.69 -2.23
CA GLN A 402 -23.42 -44.04 -2.05
C GLN A 402 -24.77 -44.20 -2.83
N ALA A 403 -25.64 -43.19 -2.75
CA ALA A 403 -26.89 -43.18 -3.49
C ALA A 403 -26.68 -43.26 -5.02
N ALA A 404 -25.71 -42.54 -5.54
CA ALA A 404 -25.36 -42.58 -6.96
C ALA A 404 -24.79 -43.95 -7.37
N GLU A 405 -23.94 -44.57 -6.55
CA GLU A 405 -23.38 -45.91 -6.79
C GLU A 405 -24.43 -47.01 -6.72
N LEU A 406 -25.34 -46.96 -5.73
CA LEU A 406 -26.46 -47.91 -5.66
C LEU A 406 -27.43 -47.74 -6.81
N THR A 407 -27.75 -46.52 -7.20
CA THR A 407 -28.61 -46.27 -8.34
C THR A 407 -27.99 -46.78 -9.67
N ALA A 408 -26.67 -46.70 -9.80
CA ALA A 408 -25.94 -47.25 -10.94
C ALA A 408 -26.13 -48.79 -11.03
N LYS A 409 -26.09 -49.53 -9.93
CA LYS A 409 -26.34 -50.98 -9.84
C LYS A 409 -27.79 -51.28 -10.22
N LEU A 410 -28.76 -50.55 -9.66
CA LEU A 410 -30.16 -50.73 -9.96
C LEU A 410 -30.49 -50.43 -11.42
N TYR A 411 -29.80 -49.49 -12.04
CA TYR A 411 -29.91 -49.24 -13.50
C TYR A 411 -29.40 -50.40 -14.31
N GLN A 412 -28.27 -51.00 -13.95
CA GLN A 412 -27.73 -52.22 -14.60
C GLN A 412 -28.66 -53.42 -14.48
N GLU A 413 -29.40 -53.51 -13.37
CA GLU A 413 -30.43 -54.54 -13.13
C GLU A 413 -31.77 -54.24 -13.85
N GLY A 414 -31.88 -53.10 -14.57
CA GLY A 414 -33.13 -52.69 -15.24
C GLY A 414 -34.24 -52.19 -14.30
N ARG A 415 -33.91 -51.89 -13.00
CA ARG A 415 -34.86 -51.47 -11.96
C ARG A 415 -34.98 -49.96 -11.82
N LYS A 416 -34.10 -49.19 -12.45
CA LYS A 416 -34.07 -47.72 -12.46
C LYS A 416 -33.85 -47.25 -13.89
N SER A 417 -34.32 -46.02 -14.18
CA SER A 417 -34.11 -45.37 -15.48
C SER A 417 -32.71 -44.72 -15.56
N ILE A 418 -32.26 -44.48 -16.79
CA ILE A 418 -31.02 -43.72 -17.03
C ILE A 418 -31.16 -42.26 -16.54
N ALA A 419 -32.35 -41.67 -16.61
CA ALA A 419 -32.62 -40.34 -16.11
C ALA A 419 -32.44 -40.28 -14.59
N ASP A 420 -32.96 -41.28 -13.84
CA ASP A 420 -32.75 -41.38 -12.37
C ASP A 420 -31.25 -41.48 -12.01
N LEU A 421 -30.49 -42.28 -12.76
CA LEU A 421 -29.04 -42.42 -12.50
C LEU A 421 -28.31 -41.10 -12.72
N LEU A 422 -28.54 -40.41 -13.82
CA LEU A 422 -27.87 -39.13 -14.10
C LEU A 422 -28.28 -38.03 -13.11
N GLU A 423 -29.53 -38.04 -12.63
CA GLU A 423 -29.98 -37.13 -11.58
C GLU A 423 -29.26 -37.38 -10.26
N MET A 424 -29.04 -38.64 -9.86
CA MET A 424 -28.27 -38.98 -8.66
C MET A 424 -26.80 -38.57 -8.82
N ARG A 425 -26.19 -38.69 -10.00
CA ARG A 425 -24.83 -38.22 -10.28
C ARG A 425 -24.77 -36.70 -10.18
N ARG A 426 -25.74 -35.96 -10.66
CA ARG A 426 -25.85 -34.51 -10.50
C ARG A 426 -25.96 -34.13 -9.03
N GLY A 427 -26.82 -34.77 -8.28
CA GLY A 427 -27.00 -34.55 -6.83
C GLY A 427 -25.70 -34.79 -6.03
N TYR A 428 -24.97 -35.87 -6.40
CA TYR A 428 -23.64 -36.11 -5.81
C TYR A 428 -22.67 -34.95 -6.08
N PHE A 429 -22.60 -34.48 -7.33
CA PHE A 429 -21.77 -33.32 -7.66
C PHE A 429 -22.18 -32.08 -6.86
N GLU A 430 -23.47 -31.72 -6.84
CA GLU A 430 -23.98 -30.52 -6.15
C GLU A 430 -23.69 -30.57 -4.64
N THR A 431 -23.90 -31.72 -4.01
CA THR A 431 -23.64 -31.90 -2.56
C THR A 431 -22.15 -31.84 -2.25
N THR A 432 -21.32 -32.45 -3.08
CA THR A 432 -19.86 -32.42 -2.90
C THR A 432 -19.31 -31.03 -3.16
N ALA A 433 -19.80 -30.33 -4.17
CA ALA A 433 -19.45 -28.93 -4.43
C ALA A 433 -19.86 -28.00 -3.27
N GLY A 434 -21.01 -28.27 -2.64
CA GLY A 434 -21.44 -27.58 -1.41
C GLY A 434 -20.45 -27.79 -0.26
N TYR A 435 -19.97 -29.02 -0.06
CA TYR A 435 -18.96 -29.31 0.96
C TYR A 435 -17.62 -28.62 0.68
N GLU A 436 -17.12 -28.66 -0.55
CA GLU A 436 -15.88 -27.95 -0.96
C GLU A 436 -15.97 -26.43 -0.74
N ASN A 437 -17.12 -25.82 -1.02
CA ASN A 437 -17.35 -24.40 -0.72
C ASN A 437 -17.31 -24.10 0.79
N LEU A 438 -17.82 -25.01 1.64
CA LEU A 438 -17.71 -24.86 3.09
C LEU A 438 -16.26 -24.99 3.59
N LEU A 439 -15.45 -25.88 2.97
CA LEU A 439 -14.02 -25.98 3.29
C LEU A 439 -13.28 -24.67 2.94
N LEU A 440 -13.57 -24.08 1.77
CA LEU A 440 -13.06 -22.75 1.43
C LEU A 440 -13.47 -21.71 2.47
N ALA A 441 -14.76 -21.63 2.80
CA ALA A 441 -15.30 -20.68 3.76
C ALA A 441 -14.64 -20.85 5.14
N LEU A 442 -14.40 -22.08 5.58
CA LEU A 442 -13.77 -22.38 6.87
C LEU A 442 -12.36 -21.77 7.00
N GLU A 443 -11.53 -21.92 5.98
CA GLU A 443 -10.17 -21.34 5.97
C GLU A 443 -10.20 -19.82 5.78
N LEU A 444 -11.12 -19.33 4.95
CA LEU A 444 -11.21 -17.91 4.65
C LEU A 444 -11.72 -17.10 5.84
N GLU A 445 -12.80 -17.55 6.49
CA GLU A 445 -13.34 -16.85 7.67
C GLU A 445 -12.35 -16.87 8.84
N TYR A 446 -11.61 -17.98 9.03
CA TYR A 446 -10.55 -18.02 10.03
C TYR A 446 -9.39 -17.06 9.69
N ALA A 447 -8.98 -16.97 8.43
CA ALA A 447 -7.95 -16.03 8.00
C ALA A 447 -8.40 -14.56 8.18
N ARG A 448 -9.69 -14.27 7.96
CA ARG A 448 -10.28 -12.96 8.25
C ARG A 448 -10.26 -12.63 9.74
N LEU A 449 -10.54 -13.59 10.61
CA LEU A 449 -10.40 -13.42 12.07
C LEU A 449 -8.95 -13.11 12.46
N LEU A 450 -7.96 -13.80 11.87
CA LEU A 450 -6.54 -13.50 12.07
C LEU A 450 -6.16 -12.11 11.59
N PHE A 451 -6.67 -11.69 10.43
CA PHE A 451 -6.45 -10.36 9.90
C PHE A 451 -7.07 -9.28 10.80
N LEU A 452 -8.33 -9.45 11.18
CA LEU A 452 -9.07 -8.51 12.04
C LEU A 452 -8.45 -8.38 13.44
N SER A 453 -7.85 -9.45 13.95
CA SER A 453 -7.13 -9.45 15.23
C SER A 453 -5.68 -8.96 15.13
N GLY A 454 -5.18 -8.64 13.93
CA GLY A 454 -3.80 -8.24 13.71
C GLY A 454 -2.77 -9.37 13.79
N GLN A 455 -3.22 -10.62 13.65
CA GLN A 455 -2.38 -11.82 13.74
C GLN A 455 -1.98 -12.42 12.38
N LEU A 456 -2.51 -11.91 11.28
CA LEU A 456 -2.12 -12.34 9.93
C LEU A 456 -0.76 -11.71 9.54
N THR A 457 0.25 -11.97 10.37
CA THR A 457 1.65 -11.61 10.15
C THR A 457 2.36 -12.69 9.33
N ASP A 458 3.63 -12.50 8.99
CA ASP A 458 4.43 -13.52 8.30
C ASP A 458 4.36 -14.90 8.96
N ASP A 459 4.36 -14.96 10.29
CA ASP A 459 4.21 -16.23 11.01
C ASP A 459 2.82 -16.84 10.82
N GLY A 460 1.77 -16.01 10.85
CA GLY A 460 0.39 -16.44 10.55
C GLY A 460 0.25 -16.96 9.12
N ILE A 461 0.85 -16.30 8.16
CA ILE A 461 0.89 -16.70 6.74
C ILE A 461 1.62 -18.03 6.56
N ARG A 462 2.77 -18.22 7.20
CA ARG A 462 3.51 -19.50 7.18
C ARG A 462 2.70 -20.66 7.78
N GLN A 463 2.01 -20.42 8.90
CA GLN A 463 1.12 -21.43 9.51
C GLN A 463 -0.04 -21.82 8.59
N VAL A 464 -0.64 -20.85 7.87
CA VAL A 464 -1.66 -21.14 6.86
C VAL A 464 -1.08 -21.96 5.71
N ASN A 465 0.09 -21.59 5.19
CA ASN A 465 0.76 -22.32 4.12
C ASN A 465 1.06 -23.80 4.48
N GLU A 466 1.51 -24.08 5.71
CA GLU A 466 1.78 -25.44 6.15
C GLU A 466 0.50 -26.31 6.25
N ARG A 467 -0.65 -25.69 6.50
CA ARG A 467 -1.94 -26.40 6.47
C ARG A 467 -2.39 -26.73 5.05
N LEU A 468 -2.17 -25.84 4.11
CA LEU A 468 -2.55 -26.03 2.70
C LEU A 468 -1.69 -27.10 2.00
N LYS A 469 -0.51 -27.41 2.52
CA LYS A 469 0.37 -28.46 2.01
C LYS A 469 -0.06 -29.88 2.43
N LYS A 470 -0.83 -30.02 3.50
CA LYS A 470 -1.32 -31.29 4.05
C LYS A 470 -2.61 -31.73 3.36
#